data_0b339b92219bfc1dff946321224e71a6
#
_entry.id   0b339b92219bfc1dff946321224e71a6
#
_cell.length_a   1.000
_cell.length_b   1.000
_cell.length_c   1.000
_cell.angle_alpha   90.00
_cell.angle_beta   90.00
_cell.angle_gamma   90.00
#
_symmetry.space_group_name_H-M   'P 1'
#
loop_
_entity.id
_entity.type
_entity.pdbx_description
1 polymer ?
#
loop_
_entity_poly.entity_id
_entity_poly.type
_entity_poly.pdbx_seq_one_letter_code
_entity_poly.pdbx_strand_id
1 'polypeptide(L)'
;YSWLFCWVGEKYNINPVALASRVRQEQGSGNSAMISGTYAGYEGLYNYFNIQATGSTRDEILQNGLKEAQTGSTMMLPDGSVSTGAWDTPSKALIGGSLKFANQYILRNQNTLYAQKFDYDGQFNGKYWHQYMTNIMAPYSEGNQVRRSYSTTGQMDNNFVFLIPVYEERPESSPRPAEHKNQNTCLNSITVNDQEVIKTFDKDQMDFYYNVGKNTIYANVQVKAAADTSNVAFNNIGDLSHKVEATTITVSAEDGSTREYRLI
;
A
#
# COMPACT_ATOMS: atom_id res chain seq x y z
N TYR A 1 -23.85 -4.06 -16.62
CA TYR A 1 -23.87 -4.28 -15.14
C TYR A 1 -23.97 -2.98 -14.32
N SER A 2 -24.15 -1.79 -14.93
CA SER A 2 -24.24 -0.52 -14.20
C SER A 2 -25.32 -0.54 -13.10
N TRP A 3 -26.51 -1.04 -13.43
CA TRP A 3 -27.61 -1.19 -12.47
C TRP A 3 -27.22 -2.07 -11.25
N LEU A 4 -26.39 -3.10 -11.48
CA LEU A 4 -25.96 -4.02 -10.42
C LEU A 4 -25.01 -3.32 -9.45
N PHE A 5 -24.10 -2.48 -9.94
CA PHE A 5 -23.25 -1.64 -9.07
C PHE A 5 -24.09 -0.67 -8.24
N CYS A 6 -25.14 -0.07 -8.82
CA CYS A 6 -26.06 0.79 -8.07
C CYS A 6 -26.79 0.00 -6.98
N TRP A 7 -27.32 -1.16 -7.31
CA TRP A 7 -28.02 -2.01 -6.35
C TRP A 7 -27.10 -2.48 -5.21
N VAL A 8 -25.89 -2.94 -5.53
CA VAL A 8 -24.88 -3.34 -4.52
C VAL A 8 -24.47 -2.15 -3.67
N GLY A 9 -24.28 -0.99 -4.29
CA GLY A 9 -23.92 0.24 -3.60
C GLY A 9 -24.97 0.65 -2.57
N GLU A 10 -26.23 0.62 -2.93
CA GLU A 10 -27.35 0.87 -2.03
C GLU A 10 -27.43 -0.17 -0.91
N LYS A 11 -27.31 -1.45 -1.27
CA LYS A 11 -27.43 -2.56 -0.33
C LYS A 11 -26.33 -2.56 0.74
N TYR A 12 -25.11 -2.23 0.39
CA TYR A 12 -23.93 -2.31 1.27
C TYR A 12 -23.35 -0.94 1.64
N ASN A 13 -24.05 0.14 1.31
CA ASN A 13 -23.62 1.52 1.57
C ASN A 13 -22.22 1.82 0.99
N ILE A 14 -21.98 1.43 -0.25
CA ILE A 14 -20.73 1.65 -0.97
C ILE A 14 -21.01 2.48 -2.20
N ASN A 15 -20.14 3.43 -2.49
CA ASN A 15 -20.25 4.23 -3.71
C ASN A 15 -20.13 3.35 -4.97
N PRO A 16 -21.19 3.31 -5.83
CA PRO A 16 -21.19 2.47 -7.05
C PRO A 16 -20.06 2.77 -8.02
N VAL A 17 -19.65 4.04 -8.13
CA VAL A 17 -18.54 4.46 -9.00
C VAL A 17 -17.21 3.97 -8.43
N ALA A 18 -17.05 3.98 -7.11
CA ALA A 18 -15.87 3.42 -6.46
C ALA A 18 -15.77 1.90 -6.69
N LEU A 19 -16.87 1.16 -6.59
CA LEU A 19 -16.90 -0.28 -6.91
C LEU A 19 -16.52 -0.56 -8.36
N ALA A 20 -17.11 0.15 -9.31
CA ALA A 20 -16.80 -0.01 -10.73
C ALA A 20 -15.33 0.36 -11.04
N SER A 21 -14.83 1.40 -10.42
CA SER A 21 -13.42 1.82 -10.55
C SER A 21 -12.47 0.78 -9.98
N ARG A 22 -12.83 0.15 -8.86
CA ARG A 22 -12.06 -0.95 -8.27
C ARG A 22 -11.99 -2.14 -9.21
N VAL A 23 -13.14 -2.60 -9.72
CA VAL A 23 -13.17 -3.71 -10.71
C VAL A 23 -12.33 -3.38 -11.94
N ARG A 24 -12.41 -2.15 -12.44
CA ARG A 24 -11.58 -1.73 -13.58
C ARG A 24 -10.10 -1.75 -13.26
N GLN A 25 -9.71 -1.35 -12.06
CA GLN A 25 -8.32 -1.38 -11.62
C GLN A 25 -7.80 -2.81 -11.52
N GLU A 26 -8.57 -3.71 -10.92
CA GLU A 26 -8.19 -5.11 -10.72
C GLU A 26 -8.13 -5.90 -12.04
N GLN A 27 -9.00 -5.57 -13.01
CA GLN A 27 -9.13 -6.30 -14.27
C GLN A 27 -8.52 -5.58 -15.48
N GLY A 28 -8.05 -4.35 -15.32
CA GLY A 28 -7.38 -3.59 -16.37
C GLY A 28 -8.22 -3.47 -17.65
N SER A 29 -7.73 -4.06 -18.74
CA SER A 29 -8.42 -4.08 -20.04
C SER A 29 -9.61 -5.06 -20.13
N GLY A 30 -9.85 -5.87 -19.09
CA GLY A 30 -10.95 -6.86 -19.09
C GLY A 30 -10.60 -8.19 -19.76
N ASN A 31 -9.34 -8.45 -20.06
CA ASN A 31 -8.88 -9.68 -20.72
C ASN A 31 -8.33 -10.73 -19.73
N SER A 32 -8.59 -10.55 -18.45
CA SER A 32 -8.11 -11.47 -17.43
C SER A 32 -8.85 -12.81 -17.48
N ALA A 33 -8.12 -13.92 -17.37
CA ALA A 33 -8.71 -15.26 -17.19
C ALA A 33 -9.56 -15.35 -15.90
N MET A 34 -9.31 -14.47 -14.93
CA MET A 34 -10.08 -14.38 -13.68
C MET A 34 -11.56 -14.02 -13.90
N ILE A 35 -11.90 -13.42 -15.03
CA ILE A 35 -13.26 -12.98 -15.37
C ILE A 35 -13.79 -13.55 -16.68
N SER A 36 -13.04 -14.44 -17.33
CA SER A 36 -13.44 -15.05 -18.61
C SER A 36 -14.47 -16.17 -18.44
N GLY A 37 -14.48 -16.85 -17.29
CA GLY A 37 -15.25 -18.06 -17.06
C GLY A 37 -14.76 -19.27 -17.85
N THR A 38 -13.55 -19.22 -18.43
CA THR A 38 -13.01 -20.26 -19.33
C THR A 38 -11.66 -20.83 -18.86
N TYR A 39 -11.23 -20.51 -17.65
CA TYR A 39 -9.97 -21.05 -17.13
C TYR A 39 -10.12 -22.54 -16.82
N ALA A 40 -9.20 -23.35 -17.34
CA ALA A 40 -9.24 -24.82 -17.25
C ALA A 40 -9.28 -25.30 -15.79
N GLY A 41 -10.28 -26.12 -15.46
CA GLY A 41 -10.55 -26.64 -14.11
C GLY A 41 -11.35 -25.71 -13.21
N TYR A 42 -11.71 -24.51 -13.69
CA TYR A 42 -12.52 -23.51 -13.00
C TYR A 42 -13.53 -22.85 -13.95
N GLU A 43 -14.01 -23.59 -14.95
CA GLU A 43 -14.96 -23.11 -15.94
C GLU A 43 -16.25 -22.61 -15.28
N GLY A 44 -16.74 -21.48 -15.75
CA GLY A 44 -17.95 -20.84 -15.21
C GLY A 44 -17.73 -20.11 -13.88
N LEU A 45 -16.47 -19.94 -13.40
CA LEU A 45 -16.17 -19.17 -12.20
C LEU A 45 -15.58 -17.81 -12.55
N TYR A 46 -15.87 -16.81 -11.71
CA TYR A 46 -15.48 -15.40 -11.92
C TYR A 46 -15.02 -14.76 -10.63
N ASN A 47 -13.97 -13.92 -10.68
CA ASN A 47 -13.50 -13.13 -9.55
C ASN A 47 -13.07 -11.73 -10.01
N TYR A 48 -14.00 -10.77 -9.97
CA TYR A 48 -13.79 -9.41 -10.48
C TYR A 48 -12.91 -8.56 -9.58
N PHE A 49 -12.73 -8.92 -8.32
CA PHE A 49 -11.99 -8.15 -7.33
C PHE A 49 -10.61 -8.73 -7.01
N ASN A 50 -10.17 -9.77 -7.71
CA ASN A 50 -8.93 -10.51 -7.45
C ASN A 50 -8.77 -10.95 -5.98
N ILE A 51 -9.89 -11.24 -5.31
CA ILE A 51 -9.86 -11.65 -3.90
C ILE A 51 -9.12 -12.98 -3.79
N GLN A 52 -8.16 -13.05 -2.84
CA GLN A 52 -7.25 -14.18 -2.65
C GLN A 52 -6.41 -14.57 -3.89
N ALA A 53 -6.32 -13.69 -4.89
CA ALA A 53 -5.47 -13.89 -6.06
C ALA A 53 -4.00 -13.62 -5.71
N THR A 54 -3.40 -14.52 -4.95
CA THR A 54 -2.01 -14.45 -4.45
C THR A 54 -1.21 -15.65 -4.92
N GLY A 55 0.08 -15.49 -5.10
CA GLY A 55 0.98 -16.56 -5.53
C GLY A 55 2.30 -16.02 -6.06
N SER A 56 3.24 -16.92 -6.29
CA SER A 56 4.56 -16.59 -6.84
C SER A 56 4.59 -16.63 -8.38
N THR A 57 3.62 -17.33 -8.98
CA THR A 57 3.47 -17.45 -10.42
C THR A 57 2.08 -16.92 -10.85
N ARG A 58 1.98 -16.55 -12.13
CA ARG A 58 0.67 -16.12 -12.69
C ARG A 58 -0.39 -17.21 -12.55
N ASP A 59 -0.02 -18.44 -12.72
CA ASP A 59 -0.93 -19.58 -12.66
C ASP A 59 -1.45 -19.81 -11.23
N GLU A 60 -0.57 -19.75 -10.24
CA GLU A 60 -0.96 -19.81 -8.83
C GLU A 60 -1.91 -18.67 -8.45
N ILE A 61 -1.65 -17.44 -8.91
CA ILE A 61 -2.50 -16.27 -8.67
C ILE A 61 -3.92 -16.52 -9.24
N LEU A 62 -4.00 -17.02 -10.48
CA LEU A 62 -5.28 -17.32 -11.11
C LEU A 62 -6.02 -18.45 -10.40
N GLN A 63 -5.33 -19.56 -10.10
CA GLN A 63 -5.94 -20.70 -9.40
C GLN A 63 -6.44 -20.33 -8.01
N ASN A 64 -5.64 -19.59 -7.21
CA ASN A 64 -6.03 -19.18 -5.87
C ASN A 64 -7.24 -18.23 -5.90
N GLY A 65 -7.26 -17.27 -6.81
CA GLY A 65 -8.39 -16.38 -6.98
C GLY A 65 -9.68 -17.10 -7.46
N LEU A 66 -9.56 -18.09 -8.37
CA LEU A 66 -10.70 -18.87 -8.83
C LEU A 66 -11.15 -19.92 -7.83
N LYS A 67 -10.25 -20.45 -7.01
CA LYS A 67 -10.58 -21.30 -5.85
C LYS A 67 -11.39 -20.52 -4.81
N GLU A 68 -11.06 -19.23 -4.60
CA GLU A 68 -11.88 -18.35 -3.79
C GLU A 68 -13.28 -18.17 -4.38
N ALA A 69 -13.39 -17.97 -5.70
CA ALA A 69 -14.67 -17.92 -6.39
C ALA A 69 -15.48 -19.22 -6.26
N GLN A 70 -14.82 -20.37 -6.25
CA GLN A 70 -15.45 -21.68 -6.02
C GLN A 70 -16.00 -21.80 -4.59
N THR A 71 -15.27 -21.30 -3.61
CA THR A 71 -15.74 -21.22 -2.20
C THR A 71 -16.93 -20.27 -2.09
N GLY A 72 -16.82 -19.11 -2.75
CA GLY A 72 -17.91 -18.14 -2.89
C GLY A 72 -18.31 -17.43 -1.61
N SER A 73 -19.58 -17.07 -1.53
CA SER A 73 -20.16 -16.32 -0.40
C SER A 73 -21.66 -16.60 -0.25
N THR A 74 -22.16 -16.42 0.97
CA THR A 74 -23.61 -16.26 1.17
C THR A 74 -23.98 -14.81 0.89
N MET A 75 -24.89 -14.58 -0.04
CA MET A 75 -25.27 -13.24 -0.49
C MET A 75 -26.75 -13.17 -0.85
N MET A 76 -27.34 -11.99 -0.67
CA MET A 76 -28.66 -11.69 -1.22
C MET A 76 -28.52 -11.31 -2.69
N LEU A 77 -29.43 -11.79 -3.53
CA LEU A 77 -29.51 -11.42 -4.94
C LEU A 77 -30.58 -10.34 -5.16
N PRO A 78 -30.55 -9.64 -6.31
CA PRO A 78 -31.51 -8.56 -6.60
C PRO A 78 -32.98 -8.97 -6.61
N ASP A 79 -33.28 -10.24 -6.86
CA ASP A 79 -34.64 -10.81 -6.81
C ASP A 79 -35.12 -11.15 -5.37
N GLY A 80 -34.28 -10.85 -4.37
CA GLY A 80 -34.57 -11.15 -2.97
C GLY A 80 -34.20 -12.55 -2.52
N SER A 81 -33.78 -13.43 -3.42
CA SER A 81 -33.32 -14.77 -3.06
C SER A 81 -31.93 -14.72 -2.40
N VAL A 82 -31.61 -15.80 -1.67
CA VAL A 82 -30.28 -15.96 -1.05
C VAL A 82 -29.51 -17.03 -1.82
N SER A 83 -28.34 -16.66 -2.32
CA SER A 83 -27.38 -17.60 -2.90
C SER A 83 -26.31 -17.94 -1.88
N THR A 84 -25.97 -19.23 -1.77
CA THR A 84 -24.86 -19.73 -0.97
C THR A 84 -23.89 -20.46 -1.88
N GLY A 85 -22.61 -20.16 -1.79
CA GLY A 85 -21.58 -20.87 -2.53
C GLY A 85 -20.96 -20.08 -3.68
N ALA A 86 -20.61 -20.77 -4.75
CA ALA A 86 -19.71 -20.31 -5.80
C ALA A 86 -20.17 -19.02 -6.51
N TRP A 87 -19.19 -18.28 -7.00
CA TRP A 87 -19.38 -17.14 -7.91
C TRP A 87 -19.40 -17.65 -9.36
N ASP A 88 -20.43 -18.42 -9.67
CA ASP A 88 -20.64 -19.14 -10.92
C ASP A 88 -21.33 -18.31 -12.02
N THR A 89 -21.62 -17.05 -11.73
CA THR A 89 -22.06 -16.05 -12.70
C THR A 89 -21.37 -14.71 -12.45
N PRO A 90 -21.21 -13.86 -13.50
CA PRO A 90 -20.70 -12.51 -13.33
C PRO A 90 -21.43 -11.70 -12.25
N SER A 91 -22.75 -11.83 -12.15
CA SER A 91 -23.55 -11.12 -11.14
C SER A 91 -23.23 -11.58 -9.73
N LYS A 92 -23.15 -12.89 -9.48
CA LYS A 92 -22.75 -13.43 -8.17
C LYS A 92 -21.35 -13.03 -7.80
N ALA A 93 -20.40 -13.03 -8.75
CA ALA A 93 -19.02 -12.61 -8.50
C ALA A 93 -18.91 -11.11 -8.18
N LEU A 94 -19.70 -10.26 -8.85
CA LEU A 94 -19.76 -8.83 -8.52
C LEU A 94 -20.37 -8.60 -7.14
N ILE A 95 -21.47 -9.24 -6.80
CA ILE A 95 -22.12 -9.10 -5.48
C ILE A 95 -21.22 -9.66 -4.39
N GLY A 96 -20.75 -10.90 -4.54
CA GLY A 96 -19.95 -11.59 -3.53
C GLY A 96 -18.59 -10.89 -3.29
N GLY A 97 -17.93 -10.45 -4.36
CA GLY A 97 -16.69 -9.68 -4.25
C GLY A 97 -16.91 -8.32 -3.59
N SER A 98 -18.00 -7.62 -3.92
CA SER A 98 -18.35 -6.36 -3.25
C SER A 98 -18.65 -6.55 -1.77
N LEU A 99 -19.37 -7.62 -1.42
CA LEU A 99 -19.64 -7.97 -0.03
C LEU A 99 -18.36 -8.26 0.77
N LYS A 100 -17.44 -9.01 0.19
CA LYS A 100 -16.12 -9.25 0.82
C LYS A 100 -15.33 -7.96 0.98
N PHE A 101 -15.30 -7.12 -0.05
CA PHE A 101 -14.67 -5.80 0.02
C PHE A 101 -15.31 -4.92 1.11
N ALA A 102 -16.65 -4.89 1.20
CA ALA A 102 -17.35 -4.17 2.25
C ALA A 102 -16.93 -4.64 3.66
N ASN A 103 -16.95 -5.96 3.88
CA ASN A 103 -16.60 -6.55 5.16
C ASN A 103 -15.11 -6.38 5.53
N GLN A 104 -14.24 -6.35 4.53
CA GLN A 104 -12.80 -6.20 4.78
C GLN A 104 -12.40 -4.74 5.05
N TYR A 105 -13.05 -3.77 4.42
CA TYR A 105 -12.63 -2.37 4.48
C TYR A 105 -13.73 -1.43 4.96
N ILE A 106 -14.86 -1.35 4.26
CA ILE A 106 -15.87 -0.30 4.48
C ILE A 106 -16.47 -0.39 5.89
N LEU A 107 -16.87 -1.58 6.31
CA LEU A 107 -17.44 -1.84 7.64
C LEU A 107 -16.41 -1.84 8.76
N ARG A 108 -15.15 -1.63 8.43
CA ARG A 108 -14.03 -1.47 9.37
C ARG A 108 -13.51 -0.04 9.45
N ASN A 109 -14.34 0.94 9.11
CA ASN A 109 -13.97 2.36 9.01
C ASN A 109 -12.90 2.70 7.95
N GLN A 110 -12.52 1.75 7.13
CA GLN A 110 -11.62 1.99 6.01
C GLN A 110 -12.41 2.32 4.74
N ASN A 111 -13.29 3.33 4.84
CA ASN A 111 -14.27 3.70 3.82
C ASN A 111 -13.74 4.72 2.79
N THR A 112 -12.50 5.14 2.90
CA THR A 112 -11.79 5.97 1.91
C THR A 112 -10.54 5.27 1.42
N LEU A 113 -10.05 5.63 0.21
CA LEU A 113 -8.80 5.09 -0.32
C LEU A 113 -7.61 5.34 0.61
N TYR A 114 -7.61 6.50 1.28
CA TYR A 114 -6.59 6.86 2.26
C TYR A 114 -6.65 5.94 3.49
N ALA A 115 -7.85 5.74 4.06
CA ALA A 115 -8.05 4.85 5.20
C ALA A 115 -7.69 3.39 4.86
N GLN A 116 -8.04 2.92 3.64
CA GLN A 116 -7.67 1.58 3.16
C GLN A 116 -6.16 1.40 3.06
N LYS A 117 -5.45 2.43 2.59
CA LYS A 117 -3.99 2.35 2.46
C LYS A 117 -3.27 2.43 3.80
N PHE A 118 -3.67 3.35 4.66
CA PHE A 118 -2.88 3.68 5.84
C PHE A 118 -3.40 3.08 7.15
N ASP A 119 -4.65 2.59 7.18
CA ASP A 119 -5.27 1.97 8.38
C ASP A 119 -4.99 2.77 9.66
N TYR A 120 -5.21 4.10 9.58
CA TYR A 120 -4.84 5.03 10.65
C TYR A 120 -5.77 4.98 11.87
N ASP A 121 -6.98 4.45 11.73
CA ASP A 121 -7.99 4.38 12.80
C ASP A 121 -7.72 3.22 13.76
N GLY A 122 -7.24 2.09 13.25
CA GLY A 122 -6.78 0.96 14.05
C GLY A 122 -7.86 0.23 14.86
N GLN A 123 -9.14 0.35 14.47
CA GLN A 123 -10.25 -0.31 15.18
C GLN A 123 -10.17 -1.84 15.19
N PHE A 124 -9.44 -2.41 14.24
CA PHE A 124 -9.22 -3.85 14.13
C PHE A 124 -7.73 -4.15 14.20
N ASN A 125 -7.26 -4.80 15.21
CA ASN A 125 -5.88 -5.26 15.41
C ASN A 125 -4.81 -4.14 15.55
N GLY A 126 -5.20 -2.89 15.88
CA GLY A 126 -4.30 -1.76 16.00
C GLY A 126 -4.07 -1.02 14.68
N LYS A 127 -3.39 0.15 14.78
CA LYS A 127 -3.12 1.02 13.63
C LYS A 127 -2.12 0.39 12.68
N TYR A 128 -2.29 0.64 11.37
CA TYR A 128 -1.36 0.28 10.29
C TYR A 128 -1.24 -1.23 10.01
N TRP A 129 -2.12 -2.06 10.57
CA TRP A 129 -2.08 -3.51 10.37
C TRP A 129 -2.79 -3.99 9.10
N HIS A 130 -3.94 -3.39 8.79
CA HIS A 130 -4.79 -3.83 7.68
C HIS A 130 -4.67 -2.87 6.50
N GLN A 131 -3.48 -2.76 5.94
CA GLN A 131 -3.21 -1.88 4.81
C GLN A 131 -3.52 -2.56 3.47
N TYR A 132 -4.25 -1.86 2.62
CA TYR A 132 -4.45 -2.23 1.23
C TYR A 132 -3.33 -1.66 0.37
N MET A 133 -2.74 -2.49 -0.48
CA MET A 133 -1.61 -2.16 -1.37
C MET A 133 -0.29 -1.79 -0.67
N THR A 134 0.81 -2.19 -1.29
CA THR A 134 2.17 -1.83 -0.87
C THR A 134 2.57 -0.43 -1.35
N ASN A 135 2.09 0.01 -2.51
CA ASN A 135 2.43 1.31 -3.08
C ASN A 135 1.86 2.47 -2.25
N ILE A 136 2.74 3.33 -1.75
CA ILE A 136 2.37 4.49 -0.94
C ILE A 136 1.53 5.52 -1.72
N MET A 137 1.67 5.58 -3.03
CA MET A 137 0.94 6.48 -3.92
C MET A 137 -0.41 5.91 -4.38
N ALA A 138 -0.79 4.71 -3.93
CA ALA A 138 -2.04 4.07 -4.35
C ALA A 138 -3.28 4.97 -4.13
N PRO A 139 -3.48 5.62 -2.96
CA PRO A 139 -4.65 6.47 -2.76
C PRO A 139 -4.74 7.63 -3.75
N TYR A 140 -3.60 8.20 -4.11
CA TYR A 140 -3.52 9.28 -5.09
C TYR A 140 -3.85 8.78 -6.51
N SER A 141 -3.24 7.68 -6.92
CA SER A 141 -3.43 7.10 -8.26
C SER A 141 -4.87 6.63 -8.45
N GLU A 142 -5.41 5.91 -7.48
CA GLU A 142 -6.80 5.42 -7.50
C GLU A 142 -7.81 6.57 -7.38
N GLY A 143 -7.55 7.55 -6.53
CA GLY A 143 -8.37 8.75 -6.43
C GLY A 143 -8.48 9.51 -7.75
N ASN A 144 -7.38 9.64 -8.49
CA ASN A 144 -7.40 10.22 -9.83
C ASN A 144 -8.22 9.38 -10.83
N GLN A 145 -8.17 8.06 -10.72
CA GLN A 145 -8.97 7.17 -11.57
C GLN A 145 -10.47 7.30 -11.26
N VAL A 146 -10.86 7.34 -9.99
CA VAL A 146 -12.24 7.59 -9.55
C VAL A 146 -12.71 8.95 -10.04
N ARG A 147 -11.91 10.01 -9.86
CA ARG A 147 -12.20 11.35 -10.38
C ARG A 147 -12.44 11.36 -11.88
N ARG A 148 -11.60 10.67 -12.66
CA ARG A 148 -11.79 10.53 -14.12
C ARG A 148 -13.11 9.84 -14.44
N SER A 149 -13.50 8.81 -13.69
CA SER A 149 -14.79 8.13 -13.88
C SER A 149 -15.96 9.08 -13.68
N TYR A 150 -15.96 9.91 -12.63
CA TYR A 150 -16.98 10.94 -12.41
C TYR A 150 -16.99 11.97 -13.54
N SER A 151 -15.83 12.45 -13.97
CA SER A 151 -15.70 13.41 -15.07
C SER A 151 -16.26 12.85 -16.39
N THR A 152 -15.92 11.60 -16.72
CA THR A 152 -16.36 10.94 -17.96
C THR A 152 -17.87 10.71 -17.97
N THR A 153 -18.48 10.51 -16.82
CA THR A 153 -19.93 10.28 -16.69
C THR A 153 -20.73 11.56 -16.43
N GLY A 154 -20.08 12.74 -16.44
CA GLY A 154 -20.75 14.02 -16.20
C GLY A 154 -21.28 14.22 -14.79
N GLN A 155 -20.66 13.56 -13.80
CA GLN A 155 -21.13 13.55 -12.41
C GLN A 155 -20.24 14.37 -11.47
N MET A 156 -19.42 15.30 -11.99
CA MET A 156 -18.53 16.12 -11.17
C MET A 156 -19.27 17.14 -10.29
N ASP A 157 -20.49 17.49 -10.65
CA ASP A 157 -21.31 18.43 -9.91
C ASP A 157 -22.19 17.78 -8.82
N ASN A 158 -22.04 16.48 -8.60
CA ASN A 158 -22.74 15.80 -7.51
C ASN A 158 -22.22 16.28 -6.14
N ASN A 159 -23.08 16.19 -5.13
CA ASN A 159 -22.69 16.45 -3.76
C ASN A 159 -21.79 15.33 -3.24
N PHE A 160 -20.53 15.64 -2.94
CA PHE A 160 -19.58 14.71 -2.36
C PHE A 160 -19.39 14.98 -0.87
N VAL A 161 -19.22 13.91 -0.11
CA VAL A 161 -18.72 13.96 1.28
C VAL A 161 -17.28 13.49 1.31
N PHE A 162 -16.38 14.33 1.79
CA PHE A 162 -14.97 14.02 1.93
C PHE A 162 -14.63 13.79 3.41
N LEU A 163 -14.02 12.66 3.71
CA LEU A 163 -13.44 12.39 5.03
C LEU A 163 -11.94 12.67 4.95
N ILE A 164 -11.52 13.74 5.62
CA ILE A 164 -10.12 14.20 5.62
C ILE A 164 -9.58 14.02 7.04
N PRO A 165 -8.62 13.08 7.24
CA PRO A 165 -8.01 12.92 8.56
C PRO A 165 -7.19 14.17 8.91
N VAL A 166 -7.30 14.60 10.15
CA VAL A 166 -6.54 15.71 10.72
C VAL A 166 -5.62 15.14 11.79
N TYR A 167 -4.33 15.42 11.67
CA TYR A 167 -3.30 14.98 12.61
C TYR A 167 -2.91 16.13 13.55
N GLU A 168 -2.72 15.83 14.83
CA GLU A 168 -2.41 16.84 15.87
C GLU A 168 -1.03 17.49 15.63
N GLU A 169 -0.02 16.70 15.32
CA GLU A 169 1.36 17.15 15.11
C GLU A 169 1.72 17.19 13.62
N ARG A 170 0.96 17.96 12.86
CA ARG A 170 1.23 18.09 11.43
C ARG A 170 2.31 19.15 11.17
N PRO A 171 3.33 18.88 10.34
CA PRO A 171 4.28 19.91 9.93
C PRO A 171 3.57 21.05 9.18
N GLU A 172 4.09 22.27 9.30
CA GLU A 172 3.53 23.46 8.63
C GLU A 172 3.44 23.30 7.12
N SER A 173 4.40 22.59 6.54
CA SER A 173 4.39 22.23 5.12
C SER A 173 4.72 20.75 4.94
N SER A 174 4.00 20.11 4.04
CA SER A 174 4.32 18.76 3.56
C SER A 174 4.42 18.83 2.04
N PRO A 175 5.62 18.97 1.49
CA PRO A 175 5.78 19.02 0.05
C PRO A 175 5.26 17.72 -0.58
N ARG A 176 4.62 17.84 -1.71
CA ARG A 176 4.16 16.67 -2.46
C ARG A 176 5.36 15.85 -2.91
N PRO A 177 5.35 14.54 -2.71
CA PRO A 177 6.39 13.68 -3.25
C PRO A 177 6.56 13.86 -4.75
N ALA A 178 7.78 13.94 -5.23
CA ALA A 178 8.04 14.00 -6.67
C ALA A 178 7.57 12.69 -7.32
N GLU A 179 6.80 12.79 -8.40
CA GLU A 179 6.28 11.63 -9.13
C GLU A 179 7.47 10.81 -9.68
N HIS A 180 7.39 9.49 -9.51
CA HIS A 180 8.38 8.52 -10.00
C HIS A 180 9.79 8.60 -9.40
N LYS A 181 10.00 9.33 -8.30
CA LYS A 181 11.27 9.38 -7.60
C LYS A 181 11.22 8.66 -6.27
N ASN A 182 12.30 7.99 -5.93
CA ASN A 182 12.43 7.34 -4.64
C ASN A 182 12.61 8.39 -3.53
N GLN A 183 11.92 8.19 -2.40
CA GLN A 183 11.94 9.07 -1.22
C GLN A 183 12.64 8.44 -0.02
N ASN A 184 13.25 7.28 -0.20
CA ASN A 184 13.84 6.53 0.89
C ASN A 184 15.14 7.19 1.35
N THR A 185 15.10 7.80 2.52
CA THR A 185 16.25 8.39 3.21
C THR A 185 16.79 7.51 4.33
N CYS A 186 16.40 6.23 4.39
CA CYS A 186 16.85 5.31 5.44
C CYS A 186 18.25 4.79 5.15
N LEU A 187 18.98 4.50 6.24
CA LEU A 187 20.23 3.73 6.18
C LEU A 187 19.95 2.24 6.12
N ASN A 188 20.79 1.50 5.40
CA ASN A 188 20.85 0.05 5.42
C ASN A 188 21.91 -0.46 6.40
N SER A 189 23.10 0.12 6.35
CA SER A 189 24.19 -0.28 7.23
C SER A 189 25.11 0.89 7.55
N ILE A 190 25.69 0.85 8.75
CA ILE A 190 26.89 1.58 9.16
C ILE A 190 27.87 0.54 9.65
N THR A 191 29.09 0.56 9.12
CA THR A 191 30.21 -0.25 9.64
C THR A 191 31.35 0.65 10.07
N VAL A 192 32.01 0.28 11.16
CA VAL A 192 33.21 0.92 11.66
C VAL A 192 34.29 -0.15 11.80
N ASN A 193 35.42 -0.01 11.09
CA ASN A 193 36.44 -1.03 11.03
C ASN A 193 35.92 -2.44 10.76
N ASP A 194 35.04 -2.55 9.75
CA ASP A 194 34.35 -3.76 9.31
C ASP A 194 33.42 -4.41 10.35
N GLN A 195 33.13 -3.72 11.45
CA GLN A 195 32.14 -4.14 12.43
C GLN A 195 30.83 -3.40 12.22
N GLU A 196 29.73 -4.16 12.19
CA GLU A 196 28.40 -3.60 11.99
C GLU A 196 27.90 -2.86 13.23
N VAL A 197 27.48 -1.60 13.04
CA VAL A 197 26.91 -0.74 14.09
C VAL A 197 25.40 -0.91 14.16
N ILE A 198 24.72 -1.02 13.01
CA ILE A 198 23.28 -1.22 12.93
C ILE A 198 23.00 -2.73 12.99
N LYS A 199 22.54 -3.21 14.15
CA LYS A 199 22.17 -4.62 14.34
C LYS A 199 20.69 -4.90 13.99
N THR A 200 19.83 -3.91 14.21
CA THR A 200 18.40 -3.97 13.92
C THR A 200 18.01 -2.59 13.42
N PHE A 201 17.32 -2.54 12.30
CA PHE A 201 16.85 -1.27 11.76
C PHE A 201 15.68 -0.73 12.59
N ASP A 202 15.84 0.48 13.08
CA ASP A 202 14.78 1.29 13.67
C ASP A 202 14.68 2.59 12.88
N LYS A 203 13.53 2.84 12.26
CA LYS A 203 13.30 4.04 11.42
C LYS A 203 13.37 5.35 12.19
N ASP A 204 13.18 5.30 13.50
CA ASP A 204 13.15 6.46 14.39
C ASP A 204 14.51 6.68 15.08
N GLN A 205 15.46 5.74 14.95
CA GLN A 205 16.80 5.88 15.49
C GLN A 205 17.66 6.75 14.58
N MET A 206 18.08 7.92 15.09
CA MET A 206 18.95 8.86 14.38
C MET A 206 20.37 8.86 14.90
N ASP A 207 20.57 8.41 16.11
CA ASP A 207 21.88 8.39 16.79
C ASP A 207 22.38 6.95 16.93
N PHE A 208 23.59 6.74 16.45
CA PHE A 208 24.29 5.46 16.53
C PHE A 208 25.58 5.63 17.33
N TYR A 209 25.86 4.69 18.20
CA TYR A 209 27.01 4.73 19.09
C TYR A 209 27.94 3.55 18.80
N TYR A 210 29.22 3.86 18.68
CA TYR A 210 30.25 2.84 18.50
C TYR A 210 31.50 3.15 19.32
N ASN A 211 31.87 2.22 20.19
CA ASN A 211 33.08 2.36 21.03
C ASN A 211 34.29 1.77 20.32
N VAL A 212 35.26 2.60 20.01
CA VAL A 212 36.55 2.16 19.51
C VAL A 212 37.51 1.90 20.67
N GLY A 213 38.49 1.02 20.46
CA GLY A 213 39.50 0.73 21.48
C GLY A 213 40.33 1.98 21.83
N LYS A 214 40.76 2.08 23.09
CA LYS A 214 41.46 3.25 23.63
C LYS A 214 42.72 3.71 22.84
N ASN A 215 43.33 2.81 22.09
CA ASN A 215 44.52 3.08 21.28
C ASN A 215 44.23 3.17 19.78
N THR A 216 42.95 3.23 19.39
CA THR A 216 42.54 3.35 17.99
C THR A 216 42.77 4.79 17.54
N ILE A 217 43.64 4.99 16.56
CA ILE A 217 43.97 6.30 15.98
C ILE A 217 43.21 6.56 14.67
N TYR A 218 42.66 5.50 14.01
CA TYR A 218 41.88 5.63 12.80
C TYR A 218 40.62 4.78 12.89
N ALA A 219 39.51 5.33 12.38
CA ALA A 219 38.30 4.59 12.17
C ALA A 219 37.91 4.67 10.69
N ASN A 220 37.75 3.51 10.06
CA ASN A 220 37.21 3.42 8.73
C ASN A 220 35.67 3.25 8.84
N VAL A 221 34.93 4.27 8.44
CA VAL A 221 33.47 4.29 8.45
C VAL A 221 32.98 4.04 7.05
N GLN A 222 32.10 3.06 6.89
CA GLN A 222 31.38 2.81 5.64
C GLN A 222 29.87 2.91 5.93
N VAL A 223 29.15 3.55 5.04
CA VAL A 223 27.71 3.78 5.17
C VAL A 223 27.02 3.42 3.88
N LYS A 224 25.91 2.70 3.99
CA LYS A 224 25.08 2.34 2.85
C LYS A 224 23.64 2.78 3.08
N ALA A 225 23.05 3.46 2.10
CA ALA A 225 21.62 3.76 2.07
C ALA A 225 20.78 2.50 1.78
N ALA A 226 19.54 2.50 2.24
CA ALA A 226 18.60 1.40 1.98
C ALA A 226 18.12 1.35 0.53
N ALA A 227 18.14 2.47 -0.18
CA ALA A 227 17.78 2.54 -1.60
C ALA A 227 19.01 2.83 -2.46
N ASP A 228 19.20 2.08 -3.53
CA ASP A 228 20.33 2.23 -4.45
C ASP A 228 20.35 3.59 -5.18
N THR A 229 19.18 4.26 -5.27
CA THR A 229 19.04 5.60 -5.86
C THR A 229 19.28 6.73 -4.85
N SER A 230 19.54 6.43 -3.58
CA SER A 230 19.82 7.43 -2.56
C SER A 230 21.33 7.62 -2.39
N ASN A 231 21.75 8.89 -2.23
CA ASN A 231 23.14 9.26 -2.00
C ASN A 231 23.40 9.41 -0.51
N VAL A 232 24.63 9.05 -0.10
CA VAL A 232 25.12 9.22 1.28
C VAL A 232 26.28 10.19 1.27
N ALA A 233 26.21 11.22 2.09
CA ALA A 233 27.30 12.16 2.35
C ALA A 233 27.64 12.15 3.84
N PHE A 234 28.90 12.02 4.19
CA PHE A 234 29.41 12.14 5.55
C PHE A 234 30.91 12.49 5.53
N ASN A 235 31.36 13.11 6.61
CA ASN A 235 32.78 13.33 6.80
C ASN A 235 33.41 12.07 7.44
N ASN A 236 34.30 11.43 6.72
CA ASN A 236 34.98 10.26 7.25
C ASN A 236 35.87 10.70 8.46
N ILE A 237 35.67 10.03 9.59
CA ILE A 237 36.41 10.27 10.81
C ILE A 237 37.74 9.49 10.72
N GLY A 238 38.59 9.80 9.75
CA GLY A 238 39.84 9.04 9.57
C GLY A 238 40.77 9.07 10.77
N ASP A 239 40.94 10.25 11.43
CA ASP A 239 41.88 10.47 12.51
C ASP A 239 41.19 10.72 13.85
N LEU A 240 41.35 9.80 14.78
CA LEU A 240 40.81 9.85 16.14
C LEU A 240 41.83 10.41 17.16
N SER A 241 42.98 10.91 16.71
CA SER A 241 43.98 11.51 17.59
C SER A 241 43.47 12.75 18.33
N HIS A 242 42.43 13.37 17.77
CA HIS A 242 41.67 14.45 18.38
C HIS A 242 40.25 13.93 18.70
N LYS A 243 39.75 14.31 19.88
CA LYS A 243 38.37 13.91 20.28
C LYS A 243 37.35 14.36 19.23
N VAL A 244 36.73 13.40 18.56
CA VAL A 244 35.60 13.63 17.66
C VAL A 244 34.33 13.33 18.43
N GLU A 245 33.43 14.30 18.50
CA GLU A 245 32.18 14.12 19.27
C GLU A 245 31.11 13.36 18.48
N ALA A 246 30.95 13.65 17.19
CA ALA A 246 30.05 12.93 16.30
C ALA A 246 30.38 13.22 14.83
N THR A 247 30.04 12.28 13.92
CA THR A 247 29.96 12.59 12.48
C THR A 247 28.51 12.59 12.04
N THR A 248 28.12 13.60 11.26
CA THR A 248 26.80 13.65 10.63
C THR A 248 26.83 12.89 9.32
N ILE A 249 25.87 12.02 9.15
CA ILE A 249 25.63 11.24 7.92
C ILE A 249 24.33 11.75 7.32
N THR A 250 24.41 12.33 6.13
CA THR A 250 23.23 12.82 5.40
C THR A 250 22.88 11.83 4.29
N VAL A 251 21.68 11.30 4.32
CA VAL A 251 21.12 10.50 3.23
C VAL A 251 20.16 11.38 2.42
N SER A 252 20.43 11.49 1.12
CA SER A 252 19.61 12.26 0.18
C SER A 252 18.92 11.31 -0.78
N ALA A 253 17.58 11.30 -0.78
CA ALA A 253 16.78 10.52 -1.70
C ALA A 253 16.74 11.16 -3.09
N GLU A 254 16.29 10.40 -4.09
CA GLU A 254 16.20 10.84 -5.48
C GLU A 254 15.26 12.04 -5.69
N ASP A 255 14.23 12.19 -4.86
CA ASP A 255 13.28 13.31 -4.89
C ASP A 255 13.82 14.60 -4.26
N GLY A 256 15.03 14.55 -3.69
CA GLY A 256 15.69 15.66 -2.99
C GLY A 256 15.39 15.73 -1.50
N SER A 257 14.56 14.83 -0.95
CA SER A 257 14.37 14.73 0.51
C SER A 257 15.66 14.25 1.18
N THR A 258 15.93 14.74 2.39
CA THR A 258 17.14 14.42 3.14
C THR A 258 16.81 13.98 4.56
N ARG A 259 17.68 13.16 5.12
CA ARG A 259 17.65 12.79 6.54
C ARG A 259 19.07 12.75 7.10
N GLU A 260 19.22 13.26 8.30
CA GLU A 260 20.48 13.28 9.01
C GLU A 260 20.51 12.23 10.12
N TYR A 261 21.63 11.55 10.22
CA TYR A 261 21.96 10.60 11.27
C TYR A 261 23.28 11.00 11.90
N ARG A 262 23.51 10.60 13.13
CA ARG A 262 24.77 10.85 13.84
C ARG A 262 25.43 9.54 14.26
N LEU A 263 26.69 9.40 13.97
CA LEU A 263 27.55 8.36 14.52
C LEU A 263 28.47 8.99 15.60
N ILE A 264 28.37 8.49 16.83
CA ILE A 264 28.98 9.02 18.04
C ILE A 264 29.96 8.00 18.61
#